data_99ec09a9b8ac066244521c7b3d25dec1
#
_entry.id   99ec09a9b8ac066244521c7b3d25dec1
#
_cell.length_a   1.000
_cell.length_b   1.000
_cell.length_c   1.000
_cell.angle_alpha   90.00
_cell.angle_beta   90.00
_cell.angle_gamma   90.00
#
_symmetry.space_group_name_H-M   'P 1'
#
loop_
_entity.id
_entity.type
_entity.pdbx_description
1 polymer ?
#
loop_
_entity_poly.entity_id
_entity_poly.type
_entity_poly.pdbx_seq_one_letter_code
_entity_poly.pdbx_strand_id
1 'polypeptide(L)'
;ILPLFTRFSQEVSYAQELKITHTYRNAQEIIDIAGTFIQKNSNQIKKELISPKRISNPVIIRTYSEDPIERQKGGRYYSLAAEVEKAIEDIIKYNNQEIKHRVTSILLIGRYGFDARHLCVSSNFTYDEKTGKIYSTKYNKQVKLQFLTAHSSKGLSAENVIIINAKDEIYGFPSKVDDDPI
;
A
#
# COMPACT_ATOMS: atom_id res chain seq x y z
N ILE A 1 -1.12 15.68 20.43
CA ILE A 1 0.29 15.18 20.40
C ILE A 1 1.17 16.13 19.57
N LEU A 2 0.74 16.56 18.37
CA LEU A 2 1.55 17.43 17.50
C LEU A 2 1.99 18.74 18.15
N PRO A 3 1.13 19.50 18.87
CA PRO A 3 1.57 20.72 19.57
C PRO A 3 2.68 20.49 20.59
N LEU A 4 2.69 19.34 21.26
CA LEU A 4 3.74 18.99 22.21
C LEU A 4 5.12 18.92 21.52
N PHE A 5 5.17 18.29 20.33
CA PHE A 5 6.42 18.18 19.57
C PHE A 5 6.87 19.53 18.97
N THR A 6 5.95 20.34 18.48
CA THR A 6 6.28 21.63 17.83
C THR A 6 6.68 22.71 18.83
N ARG A 7 6.26 22.61 20.09
CA ARG A 7 6.57 23.58 21.15
C ARG A 7 7.58 23.09 22.17
N PHE A 8 8.04 21.83 22.04
CA PHE A 8 8.91 21.21 23.03
C PHE A 8 10.16 22.05 23.33
N SER A 9 10.84 22.53 22.31
CA SER A 9 12.04 23.38 22.46
C SER A 9 11.75 24.75 23.08
N GLN A 10 10.48 25.20 23.07
CA GLN A 10 10.05 26.46 23.70
C GLN A 10 9.69 26.28 25.17
N GLU A 11 9.17 25.11 25.52
CA GLU A 11 8.67 24.79 26.86
C GLU A 11 9.73 24.14 27.76
N VAL A 12 10.73 23.50 27.17
CA VAL A 12 11.80 22.80 27.92
C VAL A 12 13.13 23.52 27.73
N SER A 13 13.65 24.08 28.84
CA SER A 13 14.97 24.70 28.86
C SER A 13 16.05 23.67 28.50
N TYR A 14 17.01 24.10 27.68
CA TYR A 14 18.12 23.24 27.19
C TYR A 14 17.69 22.10 26.24
N ALA A 15 16.51 22.16 25.64
CA ALA A 15 16.13 21.18 24.61
C ALA A 15 17.04 21.28 23.38
N GLN A 16 17.59 20.14 22.95
CA GLN A 16 18.35 20.02 21.71
C GLN A 16 17.49 19.31 20.66
N GLU A 17 17.24 19.98 19.53
CA GLU A 17 16.49 19.42 18.41
C GLU A 17 17.46 18.76 17.42
N LEU A 18 17.29 17.45 17.20
CA LEU A 18 18.04 16.70 16.21
C LEU A 18 17.10 16.20 15.12
N LYS A 19 17.46 16.43 13.85
CA LYS A 19 16.71 16.01 12.69
C LYS A 19 17.39 14.82 12.01
N ILE A 20 16.67 13.68 11.93
CA ILE A 20 17.11 12.55 11.11
C ILE A 20 16.62 12.84 9.69
N THR A 21 17.54 13.09 8.77
CA THR A 21 17.25 13.43 7.37
C THR A 21 17.45 12.27 6.40
N HIS A 22 18.27 11.28 6.77
CA HIS A 22 18.54 10.13 5.92
C HIS A 22 17.61 8.96 6.22
N THR A 23 17.14 8.29 5.18
CA THR A 23 16.31 7.10 5.29
C THR A 23 16.71 6.06 4.24
N TYR A 24 16.61 4.78 4.62
CA TYR A 24 16.90 3.64 3.76
C TYR A 24 15.67 2.77 3.49
N ARG A 25 14.50 3.24 3.91
CA ARG A 25 13.24 2.47 3.77
C ARG A 25 12.72 2.52 2.35
N ASN A 26 12.44 3.71 1.84
CA ASN A 26 11.81 3.93 0.54
C ASN A 26 12.81 4.54 -0.46
N ALA A 27 12.55 4.38 -1.75
CA ALA A 27 13.23 5.13 -2.79
C ALA A 27 12.86 6.63 -2.71
N GLN A 28 13.75 7.50 -3.19
CA GLN A 28 13.56 8.96 -3.11
C GLN A 28 12.28 9.39 -3.81
N GLU A 29 11.96 8.82 -4.94
CA GLU A 29 10.79 9.16 -5.75
C GLU A 29 9.48 8.88 -4.99
N ILE A 30 9.43 7.82 -4.17
CA ILE A 30 8.28 7.53 -3.29
C ILE A 30 8.21 8.55 -2.15
N ILE A 31 9.37 8.92 -1.59
CA ILE A 31 9.45 9.93 -0.53
C ILE A 31 8.94 11.27 -1.04
N ASP A 32 9.34 11.67 -2.24
CA ASP A 32 8.97 12.96 -2.84
C ASP A 32 7.45 13.02 -3.11
N ILE A 33 6.87 11.95 -3.67
CA ILE A 33 5.42 11.86 -3.92
C ILE A 33 4.64 11.93 -2.60
N ALA A 34 5.00 11.08 -1.63
CA ALA A 34 4.31 11.03 -0.35
C ALA A 34 4.53 12.32 0.47
N GLY A 35 5.74 12.86 0.45
CA GLY A 35 6.09 14.11 1.12
C GLY A 35 5.32 15.30 0.57
N THR A 36 5.23 15.43 -0.75
CA THR A 36 4.45 16.48 -1.40
C THR A 36 2.97 16.43 -1.01
N PHE A 37 2.40 15.22 -0.89
CA PHE A 37 1.03 15.05 -0.45
C PHE A 37 0.83 15.45 1.01
N ILE A 38 1.67 14.95 1.92
CA ILE A 38 1.54 15.19 3.37
C ILE A 38 1.80 16.65 3.72
N GLN A 39 2.74 17.32 3.04
CA GLN A 39 3.09 18.72 3.30
C GLN A 39 2.03 19.72 2.85
N LYS A 40 0.96 19.30 2.16
CA LYS A 40 -0.24 20.13 1.94
C LYS A 40 -0.95 20.48 3.24
N ASN A 41 -0.77 19.68 4.29
CA ASN A 41 -1.26 20.01 5.61
C ASN A 41 -0.28 21.00 6.29
N SER A 42 -0.73 22.25 6.51
CA SER A 42 0.06 23.32 7.12
C SER A 42 0.52 23.02 8.56
N ASN A 43 -0.18 22.11 9.26
CA ASN A 43 0.17 21.70 10.61
C ASN A 43 1.22 20.57 10.64
N GLN A 44 1.64 20.07 9.49
CA GLN A 44 2.63 18.98 9.43
C GLN A 44 4.04 19.53 9.66
N ILE A 45 4.84 18.81 10.44
CA ILE A 45 6.26 19.12 10.62
C ILE A 45 6.98 18.92 9.28
N LYS A 46 7.57 20.00 8.76
CA LYS A 46 8.35 19.93 7.52
C LYS A 46 9.62 19.15 7.76
N LYS A 47 9.80 18.10 6.99
CA LYS A 47 10.97 17.21 7.06
C LYS A 47 11.43 16.86 5.66
N GLU A 48 12.64 17.21 5.35
CA GLU A 48 13.31 16.79 4.12
C GLU A 48 14.00 15.45 4.37
N LEU A 49 13.61 14.43 3.63
CA LEU A 49 14.19 13.11 3.72
C LEU A 49 14.98 12.79 2.46
N ILE A 50 16.18 12.27 2.65
CA ILE A 50 17.09 11.86 1.59
C ILE A 50 17.26 10.35 1.64
N SER A 51 17.13 9.69 0.48
CA SER A 51 17.38 8.25 0.32
C SER A 51 18.39 8.00 -0.79
N PRO A 52 19.32 7.06 -0.61
CA PRO A 52 20.21 6.62 -1.69
C PRO A 52 19.51 5.72 -2.70
N LYS A 53 18.34 5.18 -2.37
CA LYS A 53 17.57 4.30 -3.26
C LYS A 53 16.87 5.12 -4.34
N ARG A 54 16.89 4.60 -5.56
CA ARG A 54 16.21 5.19 -6.73
C ARG A 54 15.37 4.14 -7.45
N ILE A 55 14.25 4.55 -8.02
CA ILE A 55 13.36 3.69 -8.80
C ILE A 55 12.73 4.49 -9.94
N SER A 56 12.72 3.94 -11.14
CA SER A 56 12.24 4.65 -12.35
C SER A 56 10.72 4.83 -12.37
N ASN A 57 9.96 3.86 -11.90
CA ASN A 57 8.50 3.86 -11.90
C ASN A 57 7.97 3.61 -10.47
N PRO A 58 7.95 4.62 -9.60
CA PRO A 58 7.64 4.46 -8.18
C PRO A 58 6.17 4.09 -7.92
N VAL A 59 5.26 4.53 -8.79
CA VAL A 59 3.82 4.30 -8.67
C VAL A 59 3.25 3.92 -10.02
N ILE A 60 2.54 2.79 -10.07
CA ILE A 60 1.82 2.32 -11.25
C ILE A 60 0.34 2.29 -10.91
N ILE A 61 -0.48 2.98 -11.69
CA ILE A 61 -1.93 2.99 -11.55
C ILE A 61 -2.53 2.04 -12.57
N ARG A 62 -3.39 1.12 -12.11
CA ARG A 62 -4.15 0.20 -12.93
C ARG A 62 -5.63 0.43 -12.71
N THR A 63 -6.38 0.38 -13.78
CA THR A 63 -7.84 0.50 -13.75
C THR A 63 -8.47 -0.83 -14.09
N TYR A 64 -9.64 -1.10 -13.53
CA TYR A 64 -10.45 -2.26 -13.86
C TYR A 64 -11.87 -1.82 -14.16
N SER A 65 -12.54 -2.58 -15.03
CA SER A 65 -13.93 -2.32 -15.43
C SER A 65 -14.91 -2.91 -14.42
N GLU A 66 -16.04 -2.25 -14.27
CA GLU A 66 -17.23 -2.76 -13.58
C GLU A 66 -18.33 -3.16 -14.57
N ASP A 67 -17.96 -3.55 -15.79
CA ASP A 67 -18.88 -3.89 -16.85
C ASP A 67 -19.87 -4.99 -16.41
N PRO A 68 -21.18 -4.86 -16.72
CA PRO A 68 -22.19 -5.88 -16.42
C PRO A 68 -21.87 -7.28 -16.97
N ILE A 69 -21.17 -7.39 -18.09
CA ILE A 69 -20.74 -8.67 -18.69
C ILE A 69 -19.83 -9.44 -17.72
N GLU A 70 -19.02 -8.76 -16.95
CA GLU A 70 -18.12 -9.38 -15.97
C GLU A 70 -18.86 -9.83 -14.70
N ARG A 71 -20.06 -9.29 -14.43
CA ARG A 71 -20.90 -9.77 -13.33
C ARG A 71 -21.32 -11.23 -13.51
N GLN A 72 -21.43 -11.72 -14.74
CA GLN A 72 -21.71 -13.14 -15.02
C GLN A 72 -20.55 -14.06 -14.61
N LYS A 73 -19.31 -13.55 -14.53
CA LYS A 73 -18.09 -14.28 -14.15
C LYS A 73 -17.61 -13.99 -12.72
N GLY A 74 -18.43 -13.42 -11.87
CA GLY A 74 -18.02 -13.02 -10.52
C GLY A 74 -18.07 -11.51 -10.28
N GLY A 75 -18.60 -10.73 -11.25
CA GLY A 75 -18.85 -9.31 -11.15
C GLY A 75 -17.60 -8.44 -11.23
N ARG A 76 -17.71 -7.22 -10.72
CA ARG A 76 -16.63 -6.22 -10.70
C ARG A 76 -15.33 -6.74 -10.05
N TYR A 77 -15.43 -7.71 -9.16
CA TYR A 77 -14.29 -8.26 -8.45
C TYR A 77 -13.44 -9.19 -9.31
N TYR A 78 -14.00 -9.79 -10.33
CA TYR A 78 -13.24 -10.57 -11.29
C TYR A 78 -12.20 -9.72 -12.03
N SER A 79 -12.60 -8.53 -12.49
CA SER A 79 -11.67 -7.57 -13.09
C SER A 79 -10.59 -7.11 -12.14
N LEU A 80 -10.94 -6.82 -10.89
CA LEU A 80 -9.95 -6.48 -9.86
C LEU A 80 -8.92 -7.58 -9.70
N ALA A 81 -9.36 -8.84 -9.57
CA ALA A 81 -8.45 -9.97 -9.42
C ALA A 81 -7.51 -10.11 -10.63
N ALA A 82 -8.02 -9.95 -11.85
CA ALA A 82 -7.22 -10.01 -13.08
C ALA A 82 -6.16 -8.91 -13.13
N GLU A 83 -6.49 -7.68 -12.73
CA GLU A 83 -5.51 -6.59 -12.68
C GLU A 83 -4.48 -6.78 -11.57
N VAL A 84 -4.86 -7.35 -10.42
CA VAL A 84 -3.91 -7.73 -9.38
C VAL A 84 -2.95 -8.82 -9.86
N GLU A 85 -3.42 -9.81 -10.62
CA GLU A 85 -2.57 -10.83 -11.23
C GLU A 85 -1.54 -10.20 -12.18
N LYS A 86 -1.96 -9.30 -13.07
CA LYS A 86 -1.04 -8.58 -13.96
C LYS A 86 -0.01 -7.76 -13.18
N ALA A 87 -0.43 -7.11 -12.09
CA ALA A 87 0.48 -6.36 -11.23
C ALA A 87 1.53 -7.30 -10.58
N ILE A 88 1.11 -8.47 -10.13
CA ILE A 88 2.01 -9.50 -9.59
C ILE A 88 3.01 -9.96 -10.66
N GLU A 89 2.55 -10.22 -11.88
CA GLU A 89 3.42 -10.62 -13.02
C GLU A 89 4.48 -9.56 -13.30
N ASP A 90 4.10 -8.31 -13.36
CA ASP A 90 5.03 -7.22 -13.60
C ASP A 90 6.05 -7.07 -12.48
N ILE A 91 5.63 -7.20 -11.22
CA ILE A 91 6.54 -7.18 -10.07
C ILE A 91 7.52 -8.35 -10.13
N ILE A 92 7.05 -9.56 -10.44
CA ILE A 92 7.92 -10.73 -10.60
C ILE A 92 8.93 -10.50 -11.72
N LYS A 93 8.46 -10.00 -12.86
CA LYS A 93 9.32 -9.72 -14.01
C LYS A 93 10.39 -8.68 -13.69
N TYR A 94 10.01 -7.60 -13.01
CA TYR A 94 10.94 -6.56 -12.57
C TYR A 94 12.00 -7.12 -11.61
N ASN A 95 11.58 -7.85 -10.58
CA ASN A 95 12.49 -8.39 -9.56
C ASN A 95 13.43 -9.48 -10.13
N ASN A 96 12.97 -10.28 -11.10
CA ASN A 96 13.80 -11.29 -11.74
C ASN A 96 14.89 -10.72 -12.67
N GLN A 97 14.80 -9.44 -13.06
CA GLN A 97 15.87 -8.76 -13.77
C GLN A 97 17.09 -8.55 -12.87
N GLU A 98 16.85 -8.32 -11.57
CA GLU A 98 17.93 -8.10 -10.60
C GLU A 98 18.47 -9.42 -10.01
N ILE A 99 17.58 -10.31 -9.58
CA ILE A 99 17.95 -11.58 -8.94
C ILE A 99 17.06 -12.71 -9.47
N LYS A 100 17.64 -13.64 -10.21
CA LYS A 100 16.92 -14.81 -10.72
C LYS A 100 16.39 -15.68 -9.58
N HIS A 101 15.14 -16.17 -9.72
CA HIS A 101 14.47 -17.10 -8.80
C HIS A 101 14.25 -16.60 -7.37
N ARG A 102 14.23 -15.27 -7.16
CA ARG A 102 13.90 -14.71 -5.87
C ARG A 102 12.40 -14.85 -5.59
N VAL A 103 12.06 -15.31 -4.37
CA VAL A 103 10.68 -15.25 -3.89
C VAL A 103 10.35 -13.83 -3.52
N THR A 104 9.41 -13.23 -4.23
CA THR A 104 9.02 -11.83 -4.07
C THR A 104 7.97 -11.67 -2.97
N SER A 105 8.19 -10.74 -2.05
CA SER A 105 7.23 -10.37 -1.02
C SER A 105 6.35 -9.22 -1.50
N ILE A 106 5.02 -9.39 -1.42
CA ILE A 106 4.04 -8.39 -1.84
C ILE A 106 3.02 -8.20 -0.72
N LEU A 107 2.84 -6.96 -0.28
CA LEU A 107 1.80 -6.57 0.64
C LEU A 107 0.61 -6.00 -0.13
N LEU A 108 -0.55 -6.62 0.03
CA LEU A 108 -1.81 -6.10 -0.46
C LEU A 108 -2.45 -5.25 0.63
N ILE A 109 -2.84 -4.03 0.30
CA ILE A 109 -3.48 -3.10 1.24
C ILE A 109 -4.87 -2.76 0.72
N GLY A 110 -5.89 -3.00 1.56
CA GLY A 110 -7.26 -2.51 1.36
C GLY A 110 -7.69 -1.58 2.49
N ARG A 111 -8.83 -0.95 2.33
CA ARG A 111 -9.43 -0.14 3.40
C ARG A 111 -10.06 -1.03 4.48
N TYR A 112 -10.75 -2.08 4.07
CA TYR A 112 -11.51 -2.98 4.93
C TYR A 112 -11.03 -4.43 4.81
N GLY A 113 -11.28 -5.24 5.85
CA GLY A 113 -10.91 -6.65 5.83
C GLY A 113 -11.59 -7.46 4.72
N PHE A 114 -12.80 -7.06 4.30
CA PHE A 114 -13.51 -7.74 3.23
C PHE A 114 -12.91 -7.47 1.83
N ASP A 115 -12.06 -6.47 1.65
CA ASP A 115 -11.41 -6.21 0.36
C ASP A 115 -10.59 -7.41 -0.11
N ALA A 116 -9.98 -8.15 0.82
CA ALA A 116 -9.26 -9.38 0.50
C ALA A 116 -10.17 -10.46 -0.10
N ARG A 117 -11.41 -10.56 0.39
CA ARG A 117 -12.38 -11.55 -0.10
C ARG A 117 -12.81 -11.27 -1.55
N HIS A 118 -12.78 -10.01 -1.96
CA HIS A 118 -13.10 -9.63 -3.34
C HIS A 118 -12.11 -10.21 -4.36
N LEU A 119 -10.87 -10.46 -3.98
CA LEU A 119 -9.90 -11.16 -4.83
C LEU A 119 -10.21 -12.65 -4.95
N CYS A 120 -10.78 -13.25 -3.90
CA CYS A 120 -11.07 -14.68 -3.84
C CYS A 120 -12.32 -15.08 -4.63
N VAL A 121 -13.03 -14.15 -5.26
CA VAL A 121 -14.04 -14.45 -6.28
C VAL A 121 -13.38 -15.11 -7.50
N SER A 122 -12.12 -14.78 -7.78
CA SER A 122 -11.29 -15.54 -8.73
C SER A 122 -10.75 -16.79 -8.04
N SER A 123 -10.85 -17.92 -8.71
CA SER A 123 -10.26 -19.21 -8.24
C SER A 123 -8.73 -19.18 -8.10
N ASN A 124 -8.10 -18.10 -8.58
CA ASN A 124 -6.64 -17.94 -8.54
C ASN A 124 -6.13 -17.44 -7.19
N PHE A 125 -7.03 -16.98 -6.29
CA PHE A 125 -6.68 -16.50 -4.97
C PHE A 125 -7.46 -17.21 -3.87
N THR A 126 -6.78 -17.50 -2.77
CA THR A 126 -7.40 -18.00 -1.54
C THR A 126 -6.91 -17.15 -0.37
N TYR A 127 -7.81 -16.74 0.50
CA TYR A 127 -7.52 -15.91 1.66
C TYR A 127 -7.71 -16.69 2.96
N ASP A 128 -6.69 -16.70 3.78
CA ASP A 128 -6.74 -17.21 5.15
C ASP A 128 -6.93 -16.04 6.12
N GLU A 129 -8.14 -15.90 6.62
CA GLU A 129 -8.53 -14.79 7.53
C GLU A 129 -7.77 -14.82 8.87
N LYS A 130 -7.35 -16.00 9.33
CA LYS A 130 -6.65 -16.12 10.62
C LYS A 130 -5.22 -15.59 10.54
N THR A 131 -4.57 -15.79 9.41
CA THR A 131 -3.16 -15.40 9.23
C THR A 131 -2.99 -14.14 8.39
N GLY A 132 -4.04 -13.62 7.75
CA GLY A 132 -3.97 -12.52 6.80
C GLY A 132 -3.22 -12.86 5.51
N LYS A 133 -2.95 -14.14 5.27
CA LYS A 133 -2.22 -14.56 4.08
C LYS A 133 -3.16 -14.77 2.91
N ILE A 134 -2.71 -14.32 1.75
CA ILE A 134 -3.32 -14.64 0.46
C ILE A 134 -2.39 -15.61 -0.27
N TYR A 135 -2.96 -16.67 -0.79
CA TYR A 135 -2.27 -17.63 -1.61
C TYR A 135 -2.73 -17.48 -3.04
N SER A 136 -1.77 -17.41 -3.96
CA SER A 136 -2.08 -17.50 -5.39
C SER A 136 -1.81 -18.91 -5.87
N THR A 137 -2.77 -19.53 -6.53
CA THR A 137 -2.58 -20.86 -7.12
C THR A 137 -1.54 -20.85 -8.24
N LYS A 138 -1.45 -19.73 -8.97
CA LYS A 138 -0.56 -19.56 -10.12
C LYS A 138 0.89 -19.23 -9.73
N TYR A 139 1.08 -18.42 -8.65
CA TYR A 139 2.40 -17.87 -8.30
C TYR A 139 2.94 -18.31 -6.94
N ASN A 140 2.38 -19.35 -6.33
CA ASN A 140 2.67 -19.78 -4.96
C ASN A 140 4.16 -20.03 -4.67
N LYS A 141 4.96 -20.39 -5.67
CA LYS A 141 6.42 -20.59 -5.54
C LYS A 141 7.24 -19.33 -5.77
N GLN A 142 6.63 -18.30 -6.37
CA GLN A 142 7.34 -17.08 -6.79
C GLN A 142 7.03 -15.89 -5.90
N VAL A 143 5.87 -15.87 -5.23
CA VAL A 143 5.46 -14.76 -4.39
C VAL A 143 4.96 -15.22 -3.02
N LYS A 144 5.19 -14.35 -2.03
CA LYS A 144 4.54 -14.38 -0.72
C LYS A 144 3.61 -13.19 -0.64
N LEU A 145 2.30 -13.47 -0.61
CA LEU A 145 1.27 -12.45 -0.51
C LEU A 145 0.79 -12.35 0.95
N GLN A 146 0.65 -11.12 1.43
CA GLN A 146 0.01 -10.82 2.71
C GLN A 146 -1.00 -9.71 2.48
N PHE A 147 -2.16 -9.81 3.12
CA PHE A 147 -3.14 -8.74 3.14
C PHE A 147 -3.18 -8.07 4.49
N LEU A 148 -3.23 -6.74 4.48
CA LEU A 148 -3.48 -5.92 5.66
C LEU A 148 -4.43 -4.78 5.31
N THR A 149 -5.21 -4.35 6.28
CA THR A 149 -5.92 -3.07 6.12
C THR A 149 -4.93 -1.90 6.24
N ALA A 150 -5.29 -0.75 5.69
CA ALA A 150 -4.47 0.46 5.80
C ALA A 150 -4.12 0.80 7.26
N HIS A 151 -5.05 0.58 8.20
CA HIS A 151 -4.77 0.79 9.63
C HIS A 151 -3.76 -0.22 10.19
N SER A 152 -3.93 -1.51 9.86
CA SER A 152 -3.06 -2.58 10.35
C SER A 152 -1.66 -2.53 9.73
N SER A 153 -1.49 -1.88 8.57
CA SER A 153 -0.20 -1.74 7.90
C SER A 153 0.66 -0.59 8.45
N LYS A 154 0.10 0.23 9.34
CA LYS A 154 0.82 1.37 9.92
C LYS A 154 2.10 0.91 10.64
N GLY A 155 3.22 1.53 10.27
CA GLY A 155 4.55 1.22 10.83
C GLY A 155 5.26 0.03 10.19
N LEU A 156 4.59 -0.72 9.31
CA LEU A 156 5.20 -1.81 8.57
C LEU A 156 5.86 -1.32 7.28
N SER A 157 6.68 -2.17 6.70
CA SER A 157 7.31 -1.94 5.40
C SER A 157 7.30 -3.23 4.58
N ALA A 158 7.16 -3.10 3.27
CA ALA A 158 7.26 -4.20 2.32
C ALA A 158 8.03 -3.76 1.09
N GLU A 159 8.63 -4.70 0.37
CA GLU A 159 9.38 -4.40 -0.86
C GLU A 159 8.45 -3.94 -1.98
N ASN A 160 7.30 -4.60 -2.08
CA ASN A 160 6.28 -4.29 -3.07
C ASN A 160 4.94 -4.15 -2.38
N VAL A 161 4.16 -3.16 -2.78
CA VAL A 161 2.85 -2.88 -2.22
C VAL A 161 1.85 -2.73 -3.35
N ILE A 162 0.71 -3.40 -3.24
CA ILE A 162 -0.44 -3.21 -4.14
C ILE A 162 -1.59 -2.69 -3.28
N ILE A 163 -2.08 -1.50 -3.58
CA ILE A 163 -3.29 -0.95 -2.96
C ILE A 163 -4.47 -1.37 -3.82
N ILE A 164 -5.41 -2.09 -3.22
CA ILE A 164 -6.62 -2.56 -3.89
C ILE A 164 -7.82 -1.71 -3.52
N ASN A 165 -8.80 -1.64 -4.42
CA ASN A 165 -10.05 -0.89 -4.21
C ASN A 165 -9.81 0.60 -3.91
N ALA A 166 -8.82 1.23 -4.59
CA ALA A 166 -8.54 2.65 -4.49
C ALA A 166 -9.60 3.46 -5.26
N LYS A 167 -10.80 3.54 -4.70
CA LYS A 167 -11.98 4.20 -5.28
C LYS A 167 -12.55 5.22 -4.32
N ASP A 168 -13.09 6.30 -4.86
CA ASP A 168 -13.80 7.34 -4.11
C ASP A 168 -15.27 6.92 -3.92
N GLU A 169 -15.52 5.94 -3.07
CA GLU A 169 -16.84 5.35 -2.75
C GLU A 169 -17.04 5.23 -1.24
N ILE A 170 -18.30 4.89 -0.84
CA ILE A 170 -18.65 4.68 0.58
C ILE A 170 -17.66 3.71 1.24
N TYR A 171 -17.39 2.56 0.62
CA TYR A 171 -16.45 1.55 1.11
C TYR A 171 -15.14 1.54 0.31
N GLY A 172 -14.79 2.65 -0.30
CA GLY A 172 -13.57 2.80 -1.08
C GLY A 172 -12.34 3.18 -0.27
N PHE A 173 -11.30 3.61 -0.99
CA PHE A 173 -10.08 4.13 -0.41
C PHE A 173 -9.68 5.40 -1.18
N PRO A 174 -10.04 6.60 -0.69
CA PRO A 174 -10.62 6.93 0.62
C PRO A 174 -12.07 6.46 0.81
N SER A 175 -12.44 6.22 2.08
CA SER A 175 -13.81 5.86 2.46
C SER A 175 -14.65 7.12 2.65
N LYS A 176 -15.93 7.04 2.25
CA LYS A 176 -16.95 8.08 2.52
C LYS A 176 -17.87 7.70 3.68
N VAL A 177 -17.55 6.65 4.42
CA VAL A 177 -18.26 6.36 5.68
C VAL A 177 -17.89 7.47 6.65
N ASP A 178 -18.90 8.22 7.11
CA ASP A 178 -18.70 9.22 8.16
C ASP A 178 -18.24 8.49 9.42
N ASP A 179 -17.12 8.96 10.00
CA ASP A 179 -16.74 8.49 11.32
C ASP A 179 -17.80 8.98 12.30
N ASP A 180 -18.43 8.06 13.04
CA ASP A 180 -19.34 8.43 14.12
C ASP A 180 -18.58 9.37 15.06
N PRO A 181 -19.14 10.55 15.37
CA PRO A 181 -18.54 11.44 16.36
C PRO A 181 -18.54 10.69 17.72
N ILE A 182 -17.34 10.31 18.15
CA ILE A 182 -17.10 9.78 19.50
C ILE A 182 -17.11 10.93 20.50
#